data_a7808fbb176855695d3460af7dc3ea5b
#
_entry.id   a7808fbb176855695d3460af7dc3ea5b
#
_cell.length_a   1.000
_cell.length_b   1.000
_cell.length_c   1.000
_cell.angle_alpha   90.00
_cell.angle_beta   90.00
_cell.angle_gamma   90.00
#
_symmetry.space_group_name_H-M   'P 1'
#
loop_
_entity.id
_entity.type
_entity.pdbx_description
1 polymer ?
#
loop_
_entity_poly.entity_id
_entity_poly.type
_entity_poly.pdbx_seq_one_letter_code
_entity_poly.pdbx_strand_id
1 'polypeptide(L)'
;MEWFKILPPLIAVAIVIWKKEVILALAMSIFISEWLLVINKESLNPLIGGLNSLERITAVFSDPGNTRILIFSVMVGALLAYMRISGGVTGLVKAIISKGLAKTPRQVSLMASFTGVVVFIESNLSVLTAGILSRGLFDKFGLSRAKLAYIIDSTSAPICILILLNAWGAYVLALLSTYDLELSPAEILWGSVVYNFYAILTLLVVFYSSYTGKYYGPLARSKVHVKEELPEDPDSENEPQGKAIYMLLPISIMVFGMIGFMFWTGDGTLAEGSGSKSVFYATTLACLVAYLMMLSSGRFKHAQLVKIGFEGMSNILPLVAIVLLSLALGASLKELGTGVYISQIVGDFLPLYLVAPMIFVVGGIISFSTGTSWGTFAILIPIGVPIIQVMGLPPSFILAAILGGGVFGDHCSPISDTTAVSAIASGCDLLEHVKTQLPYALATGAVTFLLYLIVGLIIL
;
A
#
# COMPACT_ATOMS: atom_id res chain seq x y z
N MET A 1 1.23 35.83 13.45
CA MET A 1 1.13 34.54 14.16
C MET A 1 1.19 33.44 13.09
N GLU A 2 2.25 32.61 13.06
CA GLU A 2 2.40 31.60 11.97
C GLU A 2 2.06 30.18 12.44
N TRP A 3 1.90 29.96 13.73
CA TRP A 3 1.67 28.64 14.32
C TRP A 3 0.39 27.95 13.83
N PHE A 4 -0.62 28.70 13.35
CA PHE A 4 -1.85 28.12 12.83
C PHE A 4 -1.66 27.35 11.50
N LYS A 5 -0.54 27.56 10.80
CA LYS A 5 -0.20 26.81 9.57
C LYS A 5 -0.02 25.31 9.82
N ILE A 6 0.26 24.92 11.09
CA ILE A 6 0.39 23.50 11.47
C ILE A 6 -0.95 22.84 11.85
N LEU A 7 -2.02 23.62 12.05
CA LEU A 7 -3.32 23.10 12.48
C LEU A 7 -3.91 22.06 11.51
N PRO A 8 -3.91 22.27 10.17
CA PRO A 8 -4.50 21.29 9.27
C PRO A 8 -3.88 19.89 9.40
N PRO A 9 -2.54 19.69 9.34
CA PRO A 9 -1.96 18.36 9.53
C PRO A 9 -2.16 17.81 10.95
N LEU A 10 -2.13 18.65 12.00
CA LEU A 10 -2.42 18.21 13.36
C LEU A 10 -3.86 17.73 13.52
N ILE A 11 -4.82 18.40 12.89
CA ILE A 11 -6.23 18.01 12.88
C ILE A 11 -6.41 16.69 12.12
N ALA A 12 -5.74 16.53 10.97
CA ALA A 12 -5.77 15.26 10.25
C ALA A 12 -5.32 14.11 11.15
N VAL A 13 -4.16 14.23 11.79
CA VAL A 13 -3.62 13.21 12.70
C VAL A 13 -4.55 13.00 13.91
N ALA A 14 -5.04 14.06 14.53
CA ALA A 14 -5.93 13.97 15.70
C ALA A 14 -7.25 13.24 15.35
N ILE A 15 -7.89 13.58 14.23
CA ILE A 15 -9.14 12.92 13.79
C ILE A 15 -8.88 11.45 13.48
N VAL A 16 -7.76 11.14 12.80
CA VAL A 16 -7.39 9.76 12.50
C VAL A 16 -7.22 8.93 13.77
N ILE A 17 -6.48 9.44 14.75
CA ILE A 17 -6.28 8.72 16.02
C ILE A 17 -7.60 8.55 16.79
N TRP A 18 -8.46 9.59 16.79
CA TRP A 18 -9.71 9.57 17.55
C TRP A 18 -10.83 8.79 16.86
N LYS A 19 -11.06 9.06 15.56
CA LYS A 19 -12.20 8.51 14.80
C LYS A 19 -11.84 7.29 13.97
N LYS A 20 -10.54 7.05 13.74
CA LYS A 20 -10.02 5.96 12.88
C LYS A 20 -10.57 6.03 11.45
N GLU A 21 -10.80 7.26 10.95
CA GLU A 21 -11.45 7.57 9.68
C GLU A 21 -10.59 8.54 8.87
N VAL A 22 -9.99 8.05 7.79
CA VAL A 22 -9.03 8.80 6.98
C VAL A 22 -9.72 9.83 6.09
N ILE A 23 -10.84 9.48 5.46
CA ILE A 23 -11.57 10.38 4.55
C ILE A 23 -12.04 11.62 5.31
N LEU A 24 -12.64 11.43 6.49
CA LEU A 24 -13.07 12.53 7.35
C LEU A 24 -11.86 13.40 7.79
N ALA A 25 -10.75 12.78 8.13
CA ALA A 25 -9.55 13.49 8.56
C ALA A 25 -8.99 14.38 7.45
N LEU A 26 -8.87 13.85 6.23
CA LEU A 26 -8.41 14.60 5.08
C LEU A 26 -9.39 15.73 4.71
N ALA A 27 -10.69 15.45 4.67
CA ALA A 27 -11.71 16.46 4.36
C ALA A 27 -11.71 17.61 5.37
N MET A 28 -11.64 17.32 6.67
CA MET A 28 -11.56 18.33 7.72
C MET A 28 -10.25 19.11 7.66
N SER A 29 -9.15 18.47 7.34
CA SER A 29 -7.86 19.13 7.17
C SER A 29 -7.87 20.11 5.98
N ILE A 30 -8.46 19.70 4.84
CA ILE A 30 -8.66 20.59 3.68
C ILE A 30 -9.53 21.79 4.10
N PHE A 31 -10.67 21.53 4.77
CA PHE A 31 -11.56 22.59 5.22
C PHE A 31 -10.84 23.61 6.11
N ILE A 32 -10.10 23.17 7.11
CA ILE A 32 -9.35 24.05 8.00
C ILE A 32 -8.26 24.82 7.23
N SER A 33 -7.54 24.15 6.33
CA SER A 33 -6.52 24.80 5.50
C SER A 33 -7.11 25.91 4.63
N GLU A 34 -8.20 25.62 3.90
CA GLU A 34 -8.87 26.62 3.07
C GLU A 34 -9.51 27.74 3.87
N TRP A 35 -10.07 27.44 5.06
CA TRP A 35 -10.57 28.48 5.95
C TRP A 35 -9.46 29.40 6.47
N LEU A 36 -8.29 28.86 6.82
CA LEU A 36 -7.13 29.66 7.20
C LEU A 36 -6.63 30.54 6.06
N LEU A 37 -6.68 30.05 4.81
CA LEU A 37 -6.36 30.85 3.64
C LEU A 37 -7.35 32.02 3.45
N VAL A 38 -8.64 31.80 3.76
CA VAL A 38 -9.68 32.85 3.73
C VAL A 38 -9.44 33.90 4.84
N ILE A 39 -9.08 33.46 6.05
CA ILE A 39 -8.74 34.34 7.17
C ILE A 39 -7.55 35.25 6.81
N ASN A 40 -6.55 34.73 6.15
CA ASN A 40 -5.40 35.51 5.68
C ASN A 40 -5.79 36.59 4.64
N LYS A 41 -6.95 36.45 3.98
CA LYS A 41 -7.55 37.43 3.04
C LYS A 41 -8.60 38.33 3.73
N GLU A 42 -8.53 38.49 5.05
CA GLU A 42 -9.36 39.34 5.88
C GLU A 42 -10.86 38.98 5.96
N SER A 43 -11.20 37.71 5.73
CA SER A 43 -12.56 37.20 5.89
C SER A 43 -12.62 36.06 6.91
N LEU A 44 -13.49 36.21 7.92
CA LEU A 44 -13.69 35.18 8.96
C LEU A 44 -14.80 34.18 8.61
N ASN A 45 -15.38 34.24 7.41
CA ASN A 45 -16.54 33.43 7.05
C ASN A 45 -16.14 31.96 6.76
N PRO A 46 -16.50 30.98 7.62
CA PRO A 46 -16.18 29.58 7.41
C PRO A 46 -16.90 28.95 6.21
N LEU A 47 -18.03 29.52 5.77
CA LEU A 47 -18.77 29.04 4.61
C LEU A 47 -17.93 29.19 3.32
N ILE A 48 -17.17 30.29 3.21
CA ILE A 48 -16.25 30.50 2.09
C ILE A 48 -15.14 29.45 2.12
N GLY A 49 -14.59 29.13 3.31
CA GLY A 49 -13.62 28.03 3.46
C GLY A 49 -14.18 26.69 3.00
N GLY A 50 -15.46 26.40 3.32
CA GLY A 50 -16.15 25.19 2.85
C GLY A 50 -16.32 25.13 1.33
N LEU A 51 -16.74 26.25 0.71
CA LEU A 51 -16.85 26.33 -0.75
C LEU A 51 -15.49 26.20 -1.44
N ASN A 52 -14.47 26.87 -0.93
CA ASN A 52 -13.11 26.76 -1.45
C ASN A 52 -12.57 25.33 -1.33
N SER A 53 -12.94 24.60 -0.29
CA SER A 53 -12.55 23.18 -0.13
C SER A 53 -13.13 22.32 -1.28
N LEU A 54 -14.37 22.55 -1.69
CA LEU A 54 -14.98 21.86 -2.83
C LEU A 54 -14.27 22.23 -4.14
N GLU A 55 -13.96 23.53 -4.33
CA GLU A 55 -13.20 23.99 -5.48
C GLU A 55 -11.76 23.41 -5.49
N ARG A 56 -11.13 23.28 -4.33
CA ARG A 56 -9.81 22.65 -4.19
C ARG A 56 -9.83 21.18 -4.65
N ILE A 57 -10.89 20.45 -4.28
CA ILE A 57 -11.07 19.05 -4.68
C ILE A 57 -11.31 18.95 -6.20
N THR A 58 -12.15 19.83 -6.77
CA THR A 58 -12.41 19.84 -8.21
C THR A 58 -11.18 20.25 -9.01
N ALA A 59 -10.36 21.16 -8.50
CA ALA A 59 -9.12 21.61 -9.13
C ALA A 59 -8.10 20.47 -9.34
N VAL A 60 -8.17 19.38 -8.57
CA VAL A 60 -7.31 18.20 -8.77
C VAL A 60 -7.47 17.62 -10.18
N PHE A 61 -8.70 17.65 -10.73
CA PHE A 61 -8.98 17.14 -12.08
C PHE A 61 -8.47 18.05 -13.21
N SER A 62 -8.09 19.28 -12.90
CA SER A 62 -7.51 20.21 -13.88
C SER A 62 -6.10 19.81 -14.31
N ASP A 63 -5.40 19.03 -13.49
CA ASP A 63 -4.11 18.45 -13.84
C ASP A 63 -4.31 17.10 -14.55
N PRO A 64 -3.83 16.94 -15.80
CA PRO A 64 -3.97 15.69 -16.54
C PRO A 64 -3.23 14.51 -15.89
N GLY A 65 -2.15 14.75 -15.12
CA GLY A 65 -1.41 13.74 -14.39
C GLY A 65 -2.27 13.15 -13.28
N ASN A 66 -2.83 14.00 -12.43
CA ASN A 66 -3.72 13.61 -11.34
C ASN A 66 -4.96 12.87 -11.87
N THR A 67 -5.57 13.38 -12.94
CA THR A 67 -6.74 12.74 -13.57
C THR A 67 -6.42 11.34 -14.07
N ARG A 68 -5.28 11.12 -14.74
CA ARG A 68 -4.85 9.77 -15.17
C ARG A 68 -4.68 8.82 -14.01
N ILE A 69 -4.14 9.30 -12.89
CA ILE A 69 -3.92 8.50 -11.69
C ILE A 69 -5.24 8.09 -11.04
N LEU A 70 -6.20 9.00 -10.94
CA LEU A 70 -7.53 8.69 -10.42
C LEU A 70 -8.25 7.65 -11.30
N ILE A 71 -8.21 7.82 -12.63
CA ILE A 71 -8.80 6.85 -13.57
C ILE A 71 -8.08 5.51 -13.49
N PHE A 72 -6.74 5.51 -13.49
CA PHE A 72 -5.93 4.31 -13.31
C PHE A 72 -6.33 3.55 -12.04
N SER A 73 -6.44 4.25 -10.91
CA SER A 73 -6.80 3.63 -9.63
C SER A 73 -8.15 2.91 -9.69
N VAL A 74 -9.15 3.51 -10.34
CA VAL A 74 -10.44 2.86 -10.58
C VAL A 74 -10.29 1.65 -11.48
N MET A 75 -9.50 1.73 -12.56
CA MET A 75 -9.31 0.64 -13.52
C MET A 75 -8.58 -0.56 -12.93
N VAL A 76 -7.67 -0.35 -11.97
CA VAL A 76 -7.04 -1.45 -11.22
C VAL A 76 -8.10 -2.32 -10.54
N GLY A 77 -9.17 -1.73 -10.00
CA GLY A 77 -10.28 -2.48 -9.40
C GLY A 77 -10.95 -3.45 -10.40
N ALA A 78 -11.19 -3.00 -11.62
CA ALA A 78 -11.71 -3.88 -12.67
C ALA A 78 -10.72 -5.00 -13.04
N LEU A 79 -9.44 -4.67 -13.18
CA LEU A 79 -8.40 -5.65 -13.49
C LEU A 79 -8.32 -6.75 -12.42
N LEU A 80 -8.33 -6.36 -11.13
CA LEU A 80 -8.33 -7.29 -10.00
C LEU A 80 -9.56 -8.20 -10.02
N ALA A 81 -10.76 -7.65 -10.28
CA ALA A 81 -11.99 -8.41 -10.38
C ALA A 81 -11.94 -9.43 -11.53
N TYR A 82 -11.44 -9.04 -12.69
CA TYR A 82 -11.25 -9.98 -13.82
C TYR A 82 -10.27 -11.10 -13.47
N MET A 83 -9.13 -10.79 -12.88
CA MET A 83 -8.14 -11.80 -12.49
C MET A 83 -8.70 -12.77 -11.45
N ARG A 84 -9.45 -12.28 -10.47
CA ARG A 84 -10.07 -13.10 -9.41
C ARG A 84 -11.10 -14.06 -10.00
N ILE A 85 -12.06 -13.57 -10.77
CA ILE A 85 -13.18 -14.39 -11.33
C ILE A 85 -12.73 -15.31 -12.45
N SER A 86 -11.64 -14.97 -13.17
CA SER A 86 -11.10 -15.83 -14.24
C SER A 86 -10.68 -17.23 -13.78
N GLY A 87 -10.43 -17.42 -12.47
CA GLY A 87 -9.79 -18.59 -11.91
C GLY A 87 -8.29 -18.66 -12.21
N GLY A 88 -7.69 -17.53 -12.64
CA GLY A 88 -6.26 -17.44 -12.93
C GLY A 88 -5.40 -17.68 -11.69
N VAL A 89 -5.85 -17.18 -10.54
CA VAL A 89 -5.24 -17.41 -9.22
C VAL A 89 -5.22 -18.91 -8.91
N THR A 90 -6.38 -19.57 -8.96
CA THR A 90 -6.53 -21.02 -8.72
C THR A 90 -5.70 -21.84 -9.71
N GLY A 91 -5.64 -21.41 -10.97
CA GLY A 91 -4.81 -22.05 -12.01
C GLY A 91 -3.30 -21.95 -11.73
N LEU A 92 -2.82 -20.79 -11.27
CA LEU A 92 -1.42 -20.60 -10.85
C LEU A 92 -1.08 -21.51 -9.67
N VAL A 93 -1.95 -21.55 -8.69
CA VAL A 93 -1.88 -22.42 -7.52
C VAL A 93 -1.74 -23.89 -7.91
N LYS A 94 -2.66 -24.40 -8.74
CA LYS A 94 -2.60 -25.79 -9.22
C LYS A 94 -1.31 -26.09 -9.97
N ALA A 95 -0.81 -25.15 -10.78
CA ALA A 95 0.46 -25.31 -11.49
C ALA A 95 1.67 -25.41 -10.56
N ILE A 96 1.67 -24.69 -9.43
CA ILE A 96 2.73 -24.77 -8.41
C ILE A 96 2.67 -26.10 -7.65
N ILE A 97 1.47 -26.54 -7.24
CA ILE A 97 1.28 -27.81 -6.51
C ILE A 97 1.63 -29.03 -7.40
N SER A 98 1.20 -29.02 -8.66
CA SER A 98 1.44 -30.16 -9.58
C SER A 98 2.93 -30.42 -9.83
N LYS A 99 3.79 -29.43 -9.65
CA LYS A 99 5.24 -29.56 -9.70
C LYS A 99 5.86 -30.21 -8.45
N GLY A 100 5.05 -30.64 -7.48
CA GLY A 100 5.50 -31.37 -6.29
C GLY A 100 6.37 -30.57 -5.31
N LEU A 101 6.17 -29.24 -5.26
CA LEU A 101 6.97 -28.32 -4.44
C LEU A 101 6.57 -28.28 -2.94
N ALA A 102 5.57 -29.08 -2.51
CA ALA A 102 5.00 -29.03 -1.15
C ALA A 102 4.98 -30.44 -0.50
N LYS A 103 6.16 -31.00 -0.21
CA LYS A 103 6.30 -32.35 0.38
C LYS A 103 6.68 -32.35 1.86
N THR A 104 7.11 -31.23 2.39
CA THR A 104 7.56 -31.09 3.80
C THR A 104 6.99 -29.80 4.40
N PRO A 105 6.86 -29.69 5.76
CA PRO A 105 6.41 -28.47 6.43
C PRO A 105 7.18 -27.22 5.98
N ARG A 106 8.50 -27.36 5.82
CA ARG A 106 9.39 -26.29 5.35
C ARG A 106 9.04 -25.84 3.92
N GLN A 107 8.85 -26.79 3.01
CA GLN A 107 8.47 -26.46 1.62
C GLN A 107 7.11 -25.79 1.54
N VAL A 108 6.16 -26.19 2.38
CA VAL A 108 4.84 -25.57 2.46
C VAL A 108 4.93 -24.12 2.97
N SER A 109 5.71 -23.87 4.02
CA SER A 109 5.95 -22.51 4.53
C SER A 109 6.65 -21.63 3.50
N LEU A 110 7.69 -22.14 2.83
CA LEU A 110 8.37 -21.40 1.75
C LEU A 110 7.44 -21.15 0.56
N MET A 111 6.61 -22.13 0.18
CA MET A 111 5.63 -21.94 -0.89
C MET A 111 4.66 -20.81 -0.56
N ALA A 112 4.13 -20.75 0.67
CA ALA A 112 3.29 -19.64 1.11
C ALA A 112 4.03 -18.30 1.00
N SER A 113 5.28 -18.23 1.48
CA SER A 113 6.12 -17.02 1.40
C SER A 113 6.38 -16.59 -0.04
N PHE A 114 6.76 -17.53 -0.92
CA PHE A 114 7.00 -17.23 -2.34
C PHE A 114 5.73 -16.81 -3.07
N THR A 115 4.59 -17.43 -2.76
CA THR A 115 3.31 -17.02 -3.36
C THR A 115 2.96 -15.58 -2.99
N GLY A 116 3.13 -15.20 -1.71
CA GLY A 116 2.95 -13.83 -1.25
C GLY A 116 3.82 -12.84 -2.01
N VAL A 117 5.09 -13.18 -2.23
CA VAL A 117 6.02 -12.31 -2.98
C VAL A 117 5.69 -12.23 -4.47
N VAL A 118 5.31 -13.34 -5.10
CA VAL A 118 5.02 -13.37 -6.56
C VAL A 118 3.76 -12.58 -6.90
N VAL A 119 2.80 -12.53 -5.98
CA VAL A 119 1.53 -11.79 -6.16
C VAL A 119 1.65 -10.37 -5.60
N PHE A 120 2.67 -9.62 -5.97
CA PHE A 120 3.02 -8.30 -5.42
C PHE A 120 2.14 -7.13 -5.90
N ILE A 121 1.13 -7.37 -6.72
CA ILE A 121 0.36 -6.32 -7.40
C ILE A 121 -0.59 -5.60 -6.45
N GLU A 122 -1.19 -6.35 -5.54
CA GLU A 122 -2.10 -5.84 -4.53
C GLU A 122 -2.02 -6.73 -3.29
N SER A 123 -1.92 -6.12 -2.10
CA SER A 123 -1.67 -6.82 -0.85
C SER A 123 -2.77 -7.83 -0.49
N ASN A 124 -4.03 -7.46 -0.59
CA ASN A 124 -5.16 -8.34 -0.27
C ASN A 124 -5.25 -9.55 -1.22
N LEU A 125 -4.98 -9.33 -2.52
CA LEU A 125 -4.91 -10.42 -3.49
C LEU A 125 -3.76 -11.38 -3.17
N SER A 126 -2.60 -10.84 -2.79
CA SER A 126 -1.44 -11.61 -2.34
C SER A 126 -1.79 -12.50 -1.16
N VAL A 127 -2.37 -11.89 -0.10
CA VAL A 127 -2.79 -12.58 1.13
C VAL A 127 -3.80 -13.68 0.84
N LEU A 128 -4.89 -13.37 0.12
CA LEU A 128 -5.93 -14.33 -0.22
C LEU A 128 -5.36 -15.49 -1.02
N THR A 129 -4.56 -15.21 -2.05
CA THR A 129 -3.96 -16.25 -2.90
C THR A 129 -3.06 -17.17 -2.10
N ALA A 130 -2.13 -16.62 -1.32
CA ALA A 130 -1.20 -17.41 -0.52
C ALA A 130 -1.91 -18.18 0.60
N GLY A 131 -2.94 -17.59 1.21
CA GLY A 131 -3.74 -18.20 2.27
C GLY A 131 -4.55 -19.39 1.76
N ILE A 132 -5.39 -19.19 0.74
CA ILE A 132 -6.24 -20.24 0.15
C ILE A 132 -5.36 -21.42 -0.33
N LEU A 133 -4.26 -21.11 -1.03
CA LEU A 133 -3.33 -22.11 -1.51
C LEU A 133 -2.72 -22.96 -0.39
N SER A 134 -2.32 -22.32 0.70
CA SER A 134 -1.46 -22.95 1.71
C SER A 134 -2.24 -23.52 2.88
N ARG A 135 -3.48 -23.06 3.15
CA ARG A 135 -4.26 -23.42 4.33
C ARG A 135 -4.43 -24.94 4.50
N GLY A 136 -4.94 -25.63 3.49
CA GLY A 136 -5.12 -27.08 3.54
C GLY A 136 -3.80 -27.87 3.68
N LEU A 137 -2.70 -27.32 3.15
CA LEU A 137 -1.37 -27.91 3.32
C LEU A 137 -0.82 -27.68 4.73
N PHE A 138 -1.03 -26.51 5.33
CA PHE A 138 -0.67 -26.24 6.72
C PHE A 138 -1.36 -27.21 7.66
N ASP A 139 -2.67 -27.43 7.50
CA ASP A 139 -3.43 -28.39 8.29
C ASP A 139 -2.90 -29.81 8.10
N LYS A 140 -2.62 -30.24 6.85
CA LYS A 140 -2.08 -31.57 6.51
C LYS A 140 -0.72 -31.83 7.17
N PHE A 141 0.15 -30.82 7.24
CA PHE A 141 1.49 -30.94 7.81
C PHE A 141 1.57 -30.56 9.30
N GLY A 142 0.44 -30.31 9.97
CA GLY A 142 0.39 -29.98 11.39
C GLY A 142 1.02 -28.64 11.72
N LEU A 143 0.96 -27.66 10.80
CA LEU A 143 1.40 -26.30 11.04
C LEU A 143 0.23 -25.44 11.53
N SER A 144 0.47 -24.51 12.47
CA SER A 144 -0.61 -23.65 12.98
C SER A 144 -1.03 -22.62 11.93
N ARG A 145 -2.32 -22.30 11.93
CA ARG A 145 -2.91 -21.27 11.06
C ARG A 145 -2.37 -19.87 11.37
N ALA A 146 -1.99 -19.61 12.63
CA ALA A 146 -1.33 -18.38 13.02
C ALA A 146 0.03 -18.19 12.33
N LYS A 147 0.80 -19.30 12.12
CA LYS A 147 2.04 -19.23 11.31
C LYS A 147 1.75 -18.89 9.85
N LEU A 148 0.68 -19.44 9.29
CA LEU A 148 0.26 -19.07 7.94
C LEU A 148 -0.13 -17.59 7.86
N ALA A 149 -0.97 -17.12 8.80
CA ALA A 149 -1.38 -15.72 8.87
C ALA A 149 -0.16 -14.78 8.92
N TYR A 150 0.81 -15.06 9.80
CA TYR A 150 2.06 -14.31 9.89
C TYR A 150 2.84 -14.31 8.57
N ILE A 151 2.97 -15.45 7.90
CA ILE A 151 3.73 -15.56 6.65
C ILE A 151 3.08 -14.73 5.55
N ILE A 152 1.76 -14.88 5.35
CA ILE A 152 1.07 -14.22 4.24
C ILE A 152 0.96 -12.72 4.44
N ASP A 153 0.76 -12.25 5.67
CA ASP A 153 0.73 -10.84 6.01
C ASP A 153 2.12 -10.21 5.83
N SER A 154 3.15 -10.83 6.41
CA SER A 154 4.54 -10.35 6.34
C SER A 154 5.16 -10.41 4.93
N THR A 155 4.55 -11.07 3.96
CA THR A 155 5.04 -11.12 2.57
C THR A 155 4.22 -10.30 1.60
N SER A 156 3.05 -9.78 1.99
CA SER A 156 2.15 -9.05 1.10
C SER A 156 2.43 -7.54 1.05
N ALA A 157 2.14 -6.80 2.10
CA ALA A 157 2.37 -5.37 2.13
C ALA A 157 3.86 -4.98 1.98
N PRO A 158 4.83 -5.66 2.63
CA PRO A 158 6.25 -5.35 2.44
C PRO A 158 6.72 -5.48 1.01
N ILE A 159 6.31 -6.52 0.27
CA ILE A 159 6.73 -6.67 -1.13
C ILE A 159 6.12 -5.60 -2.03
N CYS A 160 4.91 -5.13 -1.72
CA CYS A 160 4.24 -4.10 -2.52
C CYS A 160 4.96 -2.75 -2.49
N ILE A 161 5.70 -2.43 -1.43
CA ILE A 161 6.52 -1.20 -1.33
C ILE A 161 7.99 -1.40 -1.72
N LEU A 162 8.39 -2.62 -2.08
CA LEU A 162 9.72 -2.92 -2.65
C LEU A 162 9.65 -3.14 -4.16
N ILE A 163 8.61 -3.80 -4.66
CA ILE A 163 8.36 -3.94 -6.11
C ILE A 163 7.27 -2.93 -6.49
N LEU A 164 7.68 -1.73 -6.83
CA LEU A 164 6.81 -0.56 -7.00
C LEU A 164 6.06 -0.52 -8.35
N LEU A 165 6.12 -1.60 -9.13
CA LEU A 165 5.37 -1.76 -10.39
C LEU A 165 3.94 -2.27 -10.11
N ASN A 166 3.23 -1.58 -9.23
CA ASN A 166 1.90 -1.96 -8.76
C ASN A 166 1.08 -0.71 -8.38
N ALA A 167 -0.10 -0.91 -7.80
CA ALA A 167 -0.98 0.17 -7.37
C ALA A 167 -0.35 1.08 -6.29
N TRP A 168 0.47 0.52 -5.38
CA TRP A 168 1.14 1.28 -4.33
C TRP A 168 2.19 2.25 -4.89
N GLY A 169 3.05 1.75 -5.80
CA GLY A 169 4.04 2.59 -6.46
C GLY A 169 3.41 3.69 -7.30
N ALA A 170 2.34 3.37 -8.03
CA ALA A 170 1.60 4.35 -8.81
C ALA A 170 0.96 5.45 -7.93
N TYR A 171 0.39 5.07 -6.79
CA TYR A 171 -0.17 6.01 -5.83
C TYR A 171 0.87 6.96 -5.26
N VAL A 172 2.00 6.41 -4.79
CA VAL A 172 3.10 7.23 -4.25
C VAL A 172 3.69 8.15 -5.33
N LEU A 173 3.87 7.62 -6.55
CA LEU A 173 4.32 8.40 -7.70
C LEU A 173 3.39 9.58 -7.98
N ALA A 174 2.08 9.36 -7.85
CA ALA A 174 1.07 10.40 -7.98
C ALA A 174 1.27 11.52 -7.00
N LEU A 175 1.39 11.18 -5.73
CA LEU A 175 1.57 12.15 -4.66
C LEU A 175 2.87 12.95 -4.85
N LEU A 176 3.97 12.28 -5.22
CA LEU A 176 5.24 12.94 -5.48
C LEU A 176 5.20 13.88 -6.69
N SER A 177 4.45 13.51 -7.74
CA SER A 177 4.36 14.30 -8.98
C SER A 177 3.69 15.67 -8.81
N THR A 178 3.04 15.92 -7.68
CA THR A 178 2.44 17.23 -7.36
C THR A 178 3.46 18.25 -6.82
N TYR A 179 4.69 17.79 -6.56
CA TYR A 179 5.76 18.62 -6.01
C TYR A 179 6.88 18.77 -7.04
N ASP A 180 7.48 19.95 -7.04
CA ASP A 180 8.65 20.26 -7.86
C ASP A 180 9.90 19.90 -7.07
N LEU A 181 10.44 18.72 -7.33
CA LEU A 181 11.63 18.16 -6.69
C LEU A 181 12.80 18.13 -7.66
N GLU A 182 14.04 18.23 -7.18
CA GLU A 182 15.25 18.20 -8.01
C GLU A 182 15.39 16.86 -8.76
N LEU A 183 15.02 15.76 -8.11
CA LEU A 183 14.98 14.42 -8.73
C LEU A 183 13.58 14.13 -9.26
N SER A 184 13.50 13.35 -10.33
CA SER A 184 12.21 12.90 -10.84
C SER A 184 11.45 12.05 -9.79
N PRO A 185 10.11 12.12 -9.74
CA PRO A 185 9.31 11.28 -8.85
C PRO A 185 9.63 9.79 -8.95
N ALA A 186 9.99 9.31 -10.15
CA ALA A 186 10.37 7.92 -10.37
C ALA A 186 11.72 7.58 -9.73
N GLU A 187 12.74 8.46 -9.88
CA GLU A 187 14.05 8.26 -9.23
C GLU A 187 13.93 8.24 -7.72
N ILE A 188 13.13 9.14 -7.14
CA ILE A 188 12.89 9.18 -5.69
C ILE A 188 12.22 7.88 -5.23
N LEU A 189 11.21 7.44 -5.96
CA LEU A 189 10.46 6.23 -5.64
C LEU A 189 11.35 4.98 -5.71
N TRP A 190 12.10 4.79 -6.81
CA TRP A 190 13.01 3.65 -6.93
C TRP A 190 14.19 3.73 -5.95
N GLY A 191 14.71 4.92 -5.70
CA GLY A 191 15.76 5.14 -4.71
C GLY A 191 15.32 4.79 -3.28
N SER A 192 14.01 4.88 -2.98
CA SER A 192 13.48 4.54 -1.65
C SER A 192 13.55 3.05 -1.33
N VAL A 193 13.62 2.17 -2.32
CA VAL A 193 13.64 0.71 -2.13
C VAL A 193 14.79 0.26 -1.25
N VAL A 194 16.00 0.77 -1.49
CA VAL A 194 17.22 0.40 -0.73
C VAL A 194 17.18 0.86 0.73
N TYR A 195 16.41 1.91 1.01
CA TYR A 195 16.23 2.46 2.36
C TYR A 195 14.97 1.93 3.06
N ASN A 196 14.18 1.09 2.41
CA ASN A 196 12.96 0.54 3.00
C ASN A 196 13.27 -0.60 3.96
N PHE A 197 13.97 -0.26 5.07
CA PHE A 197 14.52 -1.23 6.01
C PHE A 197 13.46 -2.11 6.62
N TYR A 198 12.27 -1.57 6.96
CA TYR A 198 11.21 -2.36 7.57
C TYR A 198 10.74 -3.50 6.65
N ALA A 199 10.47 -3.21 5.40
CA ALA A 199 10.02 -4.20 4.43
C ALA A 199 11.10 -5.26 4.17
N ILE A 200 12.35 -4.82 3.98
CA ILE A 200 13.50 -5.72 3.75
C ILE A 200 13.69 -6.66 4.94
N LEU A 201 13.75 -6.12 6.16
CA LEU A 201 13.94 -6.92 7.37
C LEU A 201 12.77 -7.87 7.63
N THR A 202 11.53 -7.43 7.40
CA THR A 202 10.33 -8.27 7.55
C THR A 202 10.39 -9.47 6.61
N LEU A 203 10.74 -9.26 5.33
CA LEU A 203 10.93 -10.35 4.37
C LEU A 203 12.07 -11.28 4.78
N LEU A 204 13.20 -10.74 5.22
CA LEU A 204 14.32 -11.57 5.71
C LEU A 204 13.90 -12.45 6.89
N VAL A 205 13.20 -11.90 7.86
CA VAL A 205 12.75 -12.64 9.06
C VAL A 205 11.72 -13.70 8.70
N VAL A 206 10.74 -13.41 7.82
CA VAL A 206 9.74 -14.38 7.43
C VAL A 206 10.32 -15.52 6.60
N PHE A 207 11.24 -15.22 5.66
CA PHE A 207 11.93 -16.25 4.90
C PHE A 207 12.86 -17.10 5.78
N TYR A 208 13.57 -16.48 6.72
CA TYR A 208 14.37 -17.21 7.71
C TYR A 208 13.51 -18.16 8.53
N SER A 209 12.38 -17.70 9.05
CA SER A 209 11.45 -18.50 9.85
C SER A 209 10.84 -19.65 9.02
N SER A 210 10.42 -19.36 7.78
CA SER A 210 9.87 -20.36 6.85
C SER A 210 10.90 -21.41 6.45
N TYR A 211 12.16 -21.01 6.24
CA TYR A 211 13.24 -21.89 5.85
C TYR A 211 13.73 -22.79 7.00
N THR A 212 13.90 -22.22 8.18
CA THR A 212 14.45 -22.95 9.33
C THR A 212 13.38 -23.68 10.14
N GLY A 213 12.12 -23.29 10.01
CA GLY A 213 11.02 -23.74 10.87
C GLY A 213 11.09 -23.19 12.30
N LYS A 214 12.01 -22.25 12.57
CA LYS A 214 12.18 -21.65 13.88
C LYS A 214 11.28 -20.43 14.03
N TYR A 215 10.38 -20.49 14.98
CA TYR A 215 9.51 -19.39 15.38
C TYR A 215 9.75 -19.06 16.86
N TYR A 216 9.46 -17.82 17.26
CA TYR A 216 9.74 -17.31 18.59
C TYR A 216 8.49 -16.74 19.25
N GLY A 217 8.53 -16.60 20.58
CA GLY A 217 7.47 -15.98 21.37
C GLY A 217 6.10 -16.67 21.23
N PRO A 218 5.00 -15.91 21.17
CA PRO A 218 3.65 -16.46 21.05
C PRO A 218 3.44 -17.30 19.78
N LEU A 219 4.08 -16.95 18.67
CA LEU A 219 3.97 -17.66 17.40
C LEU A 219 4.54 -19.09 17.48
N ALA A 220 5.60 -19.30 18.24
CA ALA A 220 6.17 -20.63 18.47
C ALA A 220 5.23 -21.54 19.27
N ARG A 221 4.36 -20.94 20.12
CA ARG A 221 3.42 -21.64 21.01
C ARG A 221 2.02 -21.73 20.41
N SER A 222 1.81 -21.19 19.22
CA SER A 222 0.49 -21.22 18.56
C SER A 222 0.04 -22.66 18.33
N LYS A 223 -1.21 -22.94 18.70
CA LYS A 223 -1.75 -24.31 18.64
C LYS A 223 -2.06 -24.70 17.19
N VAL A 224 -1.83 -25.96 16.88
CA VAL A 224 -2.35 -26.56 15.65
C VAL A 224 -3.85 -26.76 15.85
N HIS A 225 -4.67 -26.08 15.07
CA HIS A 225 -6.10 -26.30 15.11
C HIS A 225 -6.40 -27.66 14.46
N VAL A 226 -6.79 -28.64 15.27
CA VAL A 226 -7.35 -29.89 14.77
C VAL A 226 -8.80 -29.58 14.39
N LYS A 227 -9.08 -29.67 13.08
CA LYS A 227 -10.40 -29.67 12.45
C LYS A 227 -11.59 -29.30 13.38
N GLU A 228 -11.84 -28.03 13.64
CA GLU A 228 -13.20 -27.53 13.66
C GLU A 228 -13.47 -26.99 12.26
N GLU A 229 -14.45 -27.56 11.61
CA GLU A 229 -14.96 -27.10 10.33
C GLU A 229 -15.41 -25.65 10.51
N LEU A 230 -14.54 -24.70 10.17
CA LEU A 230 -15.07 -23.37 9.90
C LEU A 230 -16.09 -23.51 8.77
N PRO A 231 -17.18 -22.73 8.77
CA PRO A 231 -18.11 -22.76 7.67
C PRO A 231 -17.30 -22.73 6.38
N GLU A 232 -17.46 -23.74 5.55
CA GLU A 232 -16.94 -23.73 4.20
C GLU A 232 -17.35 -22.39 3.62
N ASP A 233 -16.39 -21.60 3.17
CA ASP A 233 -16.71 -20.39 2.43
C ASP A 233 -17.62 -20.87 1.29
N PRO A 234 -18.90 -20.48 1.25
CA PRO A 234 -19.83 -20.96 0.23
C PRO A 234 -19.30 -20.71 -1.19
N ASP A 235 -18.35 -19.79 -1.32
CA ASP A 235 -17.67 -19.47 -2.57
C ASP A 235 -16.49 -20.41 -2.87
N SER A 236 -15.98 -21.19 -1.90
CA SER A 236 -14.79 -22.05 -2.12
C SER A 236 -15.08 -23.29 -2.99
N GLU A 237 -16.29 -23.83 -2.99
CA GLU A 237 -16.70 -24.90 -3.91
C GLU A 237 -16.98 -24.41 -5.32
N ASN A 238 -17.24 -23.11 -5.50
CA ASN A 238 -17.55 -22.46 -6.76
C ASN A 238 -16.37 -21.69 -7.37
N GLU A 239 -15.14 -21.83 -6.84
CA GLU A 239 -13.98 -21.16 -7.46
C GLU A 239 -13.81 -21.60 -8.91
N PRO A 240 -13.88 -20.67 -9.87
CA PRO A 240 -13.80 -21.00 -11.28
C PRO A 240 -12.45 -21.64 -11.58
N GLN A 241 -12.47 -22.86 -12.10
CA GLN A 241 -11.25 -23.51 -12.57
C GLN A 241 -10.71 -22.75 -13.78
N GLY A 242 -9.60 -22.05 -13.59
CA GLY A 242 -8.94 -21.25 -14.62
C GLY A 242 -7.51 -21.72 -14.90
N LYS A 243 -6.94 -21.18 -15.97
CA LYS A 243 -5.51 -21.37 -16.28
C LYS A 243 -4.72 -20.21 -15.68
N ALA A 244 -3.51 -20.47 -15.18
CA ALA A 244 -2.59 -19.44 -14.64
C ALA A 244 -2.40 -18.25 -15.60
N ILE A 245 -2.51 -18.46 -16.91
CA ILE A 245 -2.34 -17.44 -17.93
C ILE A 245 -3.35 -16.29 -17.79
N TYR A 246 -4.58 -16.54 -17.27
CA TYR A 246 -5.59 -15.49 -17.02
C TYR A 246 -5.18 -14.48 -15.94
N MET A 247 -4.21 -14.84 -15.11
CA MET A 247 -3.61 -13.93 -14.14
C MET A 247 -2.25 -13.42 -14.64
N LEU A 248 -1.37 -14.33 -15.06
CA LEU A 248 0.02 -13.99 -15.39
C LEU A 248 0.14 -13.05 -16.59
N LEU A 249 -0.71 -13.20 -17.63
CA LEU A 249 -0.58 -12.35 -18.82
C LEU A 249 -1.02 -10.91 -18.57
N PRO A 250 -2.21 -10.62 -17.98
CA PRO A 250 -2.57 -9.23 -17.62
C PRO A 250 -1.56 -8.56 -16.69
N ILE A 251 -1.05 -9.28 -15.69
CA ILE A 251 0.00 -8.80 -14.79
C ILE A 251 1.28 -8.46 -15.56
N SER A 252 1.74 -9.36 -16.40
CA SER A 252 2.93 -9.14 -17.21
C SER A 252 2.78 -7.92 -18.12
N ILE A 253 1.60 -7.75 -18.72
CA ILE A 253 1.29 -6.57 -19.54
C ILE A 253 1.31 -5.30 -18.71
N MET A 254 0.76 -5.32 -17.49
CA MET A 254 0.78 -4.15 -16.62
C MET A 254 2.23 -3.78 -16.22
N VAL A 255 3.01 -4.75 -15.76
CA VAL A 255 4.39 -4.53 -15.27
C VAL A 255 5.34 -4.16 -16.41
N PHE A 256 5.44 -5.00 -17.44
CA PHE A 256 6.34 -4.75 -18.57
C PHE A 256 5.84 -3.63 -19.48
N GLY A 257 4.52 -3.49 -19.59
CA GLY A 257 3.89 -2.37 -20.30
C GLY A 257 4.21 -1.03 -19.62
N MET A 258 4.17 -0.95 -18.28
CA MET A 258 4.58 0.26 -17.58
C MET A 258 6.03 0.65 -17.90
N ILE A 259 6.97 -0.29 -17.85
CA ILE A 259 8.37 -0.06 -18.23
C ILE A 259 8.47 0.37 -19.69
N GLY A 260 7.80 -0.34 -20.60
CA GLY A 260 7.81 -0.02 -22.04
C GLY A 260 7.22 1.37 -22.33
N PHE A 261 6.11 1.75 -21.68
CA PHE A 261 5.53 3.08 -21.83
C PHE A 261 6.39 4.17 -21.17
N MET A 262 7.12 3.88 -20.08
CA MET A 262 8.09 4.82 -19.52
C MET A 262 9.21 5.10 -20.52
N PHE A 263 9.78 4.07 -21.16
CA PHE A 263 10.75 4.22 -22.23
C PHE A 263 10.22 5.02 -23.42
N TRP A 264 8.98 4.72 -23.83
CA TRP A 264 8.35 5.43 -24.95
C TRP A 264 8.03 6.90 -24.66
N THR A 265 7.56 7.21 -23.45
CA THR A 265 7.22 8.60 -23.05
C THR A 265 8.44 9.40 -22.63
N GLY A 266 9.58 8.77 -22.37
CA GLY A 266 10.85 9.38 -21.98
C GLY A 266 11.91 9.34 -23.09
N ASP A 267 11.47 9.26 -24.37
CA ASP A 267 12.34 9.29 -25.55
C ASP A 267 13.55 8.33 -25.47
N GLY A 268 13.29 7.13 -24.90
CA GLY A 268 14.29 6.06 -24.75
C GLY A 268 15.03 6.06 -23.41
N THR A 269 14.64 6.89 -22.44
CA THR A 269 15.16 6.85 -21.07
C THR A 269 14.03 6.61 -20.06
N LEU A 270 14.31 5.85 -18.99
CA LEU A 270 13.34 5.63 -17.92
C LEU A 270 13.16 6.86 -17.03
N ALA A 271 14.22 7.64 -16.84
CA ALA A 271 14.24 8.80 -15.96
C ALA A 271 13.32 9.93 -16.43
N GLU A 272 13.24 10.15 -17.75
CA GLU A 272 12.39 11.18 -18.37
C GLU A 272 10.97 10.68 -18.69
N GLY A 273 10.69 9.40 -18.42
CA GLY A 273 9.40 8.78 -18.67
C GLY A 273 8.26 9.36 -17.81
N SER A 274 7.10 9.60 -18.44
CA SER A 274 5.91 10.04 -17.71
C SER A 274 5.26 8.89 -16.95
N GLY A 275 5.47 8.82 -15.62
CA GLY A 275 4.89 7.77 -14.77
C GLY A 275 3.38 7.70 -14.84
N SER A 276 2.65 8.84 -14.81
CA SER A 276 1.19 8.87 -14.87
C SER A 276 0.62 8.37 -16.20
N LYS A 277 1.28 8.70 -17.34
CA LYS A 277 0.90 8.15 -18.66
C LYS A 277 1.16 6.65 -18.71
N SER A 278 2.34 6.22 -18.27
CA SER A 278 2.80 4.85 -18.40
C SER A 278 1.95 3.88 -17.61
N VAL A 279 1.64 4.22 -16.36
CA VAL A 279 0.77 3.37 -15.51
C VAL A 279 -0.66 3.32 -16.03
N PHE A 280 -1.19 4.45 -16.52
CA PHE A 280 -2.54 4.51 -17.08
C PHE A 280 -2.66 3.68 -18.36
N TYR A 281 -1.71 3.79 -19.29
CA TYR A 281 -1.72 3.04 -20.55
C TYR A 281 -1.51 1.53 -20.32
N ALA A 282 -0.56 1.17 -19.46
CA ALA A 282 -0.29 -0.23 -19.13
C ALA A 282 -1.49 -0.92 -18.48
N THR A 283 -2.14 -0.25 -17.52
CA THR A 283 -3.33 -0.79 -16.85
C THR A 283 -4.53 -0.88 -17.78
N THR A 284 -4.74 0.12 -18.64
CA THR A 284 -5.79 0.08 -19.67
C THR A 284 -5.60 -1.11 -20.59
N LEU A 285 -4.39 -1.33 -21.09
CA LEU A 285 -4.05 -2.47 -21.94
C LEU A 285 -4.24 -3.79 -21.20
N ALA A 286 -3.79 -3.89 -19.96
CA ALA A 286 -3.95 -5.07 -19.12
C ALA A 286 -5.43 -5.41 -18.87
N CYS A 287 -6.26 -4.41 -18.57
CA CYS A 287 -7.70 -4.54 -18.42
C CYS A 287 -8.36 -5.04 -19.70
N LEU A 288 -8.03 -4.45 -20.84
CA LEU A 288 -8.55 -4.83 -22.13
C LEU A 288 -8.19 -6.28 -22.46
N VAL A 289 -6.94 -6.67 -22.26
CA VAL A 289 -6.48 -8.04 -22.50
C VAL A 289 -7.17 -9.02 -21.55
N ALA A 290 -7.27 -8.73 -20.25
CA ALA A 290 -7.99 -9.55 -19.30
C ALA A 290 -9.46 -9.74 -19.73
N TYR A 291 -10.13 -8.66 -20.08
CA TYR A 291 -11.50 -8.67 -20.59
C TYR A 291 -11.65 -9.56 -21.85
N LEU A 292 -10.80 -9.36 -22.87
CA LEU A 292 -10.84 -10.10 -24.12
C LEU A 292 -10.54 -11.60 -23.90
N MET A 293 -9.60 -11.92 -23.03
CA MET A 293 -9.30 -13.32 -22.67
C MET A 293 -10.49 -14.01 -22.00
N MET A 294 -11.19 -13.31 -21.10
CA MET A 294 -12.39 -13.86 -20.45
C MET A 294 -13.55 -14.02 -21.44
N LEU A 295 -13.75 -13.05 -22.31
CA LEU A 295 -14.78 -13.11 -23.38
C LEU A 295 -14.49 -14.26 -24.34
N SER A 296 -13.25 -14.40 -24.82
CA SER A 296 -12.82 -15.46 -25.73
C SER A 296 -12.84 -16.85 -25.09
N SER A 297 -12.82 -16.95 -23.77
CA SER A 297 -12.93 -18.24 -23.06
C SER A 297 -14.31 -18.90 -23.22
N GLY A 298 -15.31 -18.15 -23.67
CA GLY A 298 -16.71 -18.61 -23.81
C GLY A 298 -17.45 -18.82 -22.47
N ARG A 299 -16.75 -18.62 -21.31
CA ARG A 299 -17.33 -18.82 -19.99
C ARG A 299 -18.16 -17.61 -19.50
N PHE A 300 -17.89 -16.44 -20.04
CA PHE A 300 -18.50 -15.20 -19.62
C PHE A 300 -19.11 -14.45 -20.79
N LYS A 301 -20.30 -13.88 -20.58
CA LYS A 301 -20.96 -13.00 -21.55
C LYS A 301 -20.51 -11.55 -21.33
N HIS A 302 -20.54 -10.73 -22.38
CA HIS A 302 -20.22 -9.30 -22.30
C HIS A 302 -20.87 -8.57 -21.11
N ALA A 303 -22.20 -8.73 -20.95
CA ALA A 303 -22.93 -8.08 -19.86
C ALA A 303 -22.44 -8.48 -18.45
N GLN A 304 -22.02 -9.74 -18.28
CA GLN A 304 -21.46 -10.22 -17.03
C GLN A 304 -20.09 -9.59 -16.77
N LEU A 305 -19.21 -9.52 -17.78
CA LEU A 305 -17.89 -8.90 -17.65
C LEU A 305 -17.99 -7.41 -17.35
N VAL A 306 -18.92 -6.69 -17.95
CA VAL A 306 -19.17 -5.28 -17.64
C VAL A 306 -19.58 -5.13 -16.17
N LYS A 307 -20.52 -5.97 -15.69
CA LYS A 307 -20.96 -5.95 -14.29
C LYS A 307 -19.79 -6.23 -13.34
N ILE A 308 -19.00 -7.29 -13.58
CA ILE A 308 -17.82 -7.66 -12.81
C ILE A 308 -16.79 -6.51 -12.76
N GLY A 309 -16.53 -5.88 -13.90
CA GLY A 309 -15.63 -4.73 -13.97
C GLY A 309 -16.09 -3.57 -13.11
N PHE A 310 -17.37 -3.19 -13.19
CA PHE A 310 -17.93 -2.10 -12.36
C PHE A 310 -17.98 -2.45 -10.87
N GLU A 311 -18.26 -3.69 -10.50
CA GLU A 311 -18.17 -4.16 -9.11
C GLU A 311 -16.74 -4.05 -8.58
N GLY A 312 -15.74 -4.46 -9.38
CA GLY A 312 -14.33 -4.28 -9.04
C GLY A 312 -13.92 -2.82 -8.88
N MET A 313 -14.37 -1.94 -9.78
CA MET A 313 -14.17 -0.50 -9.67
C MET A 313 -14.79 0.08 -8.39
N SER A 314 -16.01 -0.35 -8.06
CA SER A 314 -16.72 0.09 -6.85
C SER A 314 -15.96 -0.26 -5.56
N ASN A 315 -15.34 -1.44 -5.51
CA ASN A 315 -14.58 -1.88 -4.35
C ASN A 315 -13.34 -1.00 -4.06
N ILE A 316 -12.79 -0.34 -5.07
CA ILE A 316 -11.61 0.53 -4.94
C ILE A 316 -11.99 2.01 -4.73
N LEU A 317 -13.26 2.41 -4.90
CA LEU A 317 -13.68 3.81 -4.76
C LEU A 317 -13.28 4.48 -3.43
N PRO A 318 -13.35 3.83 -2.26
CA PRO A 318 -12.88 4.44 -1.01
C PRO A 318 -11.40 4.85 -1.07
N LEU A 319 -10.56 4.00 -1.68
CA LEU A 319 -9.15 4.28 -1.88
C LEU A 319 -8.94 5.45 -2.86
N VAL A 320 -9.69 5.49 -3.94
CA VAL A 320 -9.65 6.61 -4.91
C VAL A 320 -10.06 7.93 -4.26
N ALA A 321 -11.04 7.92 -3.35
CA ALA A 321 -11.43 9.09 -2.57
C ALA A 321 -10.28 9.57 -1.65
N ILE A 322 -9.55 8.64 -1.02
CA ILE A 322 -8.36 8.98 -0.21
C ILE A 322 -7.29 9.64 -1.10
N VAL A 323 -7.01 9.08 -2.28
CA VAL A 323 -6.05 9.67 -3.23
C VAL A 323 -6.47 11.08 -3.64
N LEU A 324 -7.73 11.27 -4.03
CA LEU A 324 -8.27 12.57 -4.44
C LEU A 324 -8.13 13.62 -3.33
N LEU A 325 -8.56 13.28 -2.11
CA LEU A 325 -8.49 14.20 -0.97
C LEU A 325 -7.03 14.47 -0.55
N SER A 326 -6.14 13.49 -0.68
CA SER A 326 -4.72 13.69 -0.40
C SER A 326 -4.05 14.68 -1.36
N LEU A 327 -4.37 14.57 -2.66
CA LEU A 327 -3.89 15.51 -3.68
C LEU A 327 -4.42 16.92 -3.42
N ALA A 328 -5.70 17.04 -3.08
CA ALA A 328 -6.31 18.33 -2.72
C ALA A 328 -5.66 18.92 -1.45
N LEU A 329 -5.43 18.11 -0.42
CA LEU A 329 -4.77 18.53 0.81
C LEU A 329 -3.35 19.00 0.52
N GLY A 330 -2.56 18.25 -0.25
CA GLY A 330 -1.20 18.63 -0.63
C GLY A 330 -1.13 20.01 -1.27
N ALA A 331 -2.04 20.28 -2.22
CA ALA A 331 -2.15 21.59 -2.87
C ALA A 331 -2.52 22.71 -1.88
N SER A 332 -3.46 22.45 -0.98
CA SER A 332 -3.90 23.43 0.03
C SER A 332 -2.80 23.74 1.06
N LEU A 333 -2.09 22.71 1.57
CA LEU A 333 -0.96 22.88 2.50
C LEU A 333 0.21 23.62 1.86
N LYS A 334 0.46 23.40 0.56
CA LYS A 334 1.49 24.12 -0.22
C LYS A 334 1.15 25.60 -0.29
N GLU A 335 -0.10 25.97 -0.61
CA GLU A 335 -0.54 27.38 -0.66
C GLU A 335 -0.52 28.05 0.73
N LEU A 336 -0.89 27.32 1.78
CA LEU A 336 -0.84 27.82 3.16
C LEU A 336 0.60 28.01 3.67
N GLY A 337 1.60 27.39 3.04
CA GLY A 337 2.99 27.43 3.46
C GLY A 337 3.28 26.56 4.69
N THR A 338 2.45 25.55 4.93
CA THR A 338 2.56 24.63 6.08
C THR A 338 3.92 23.93 6.12
N GLY A 339 4.39 23.43 4.97
CA GLY A 339 5.65 22.71 4.87
C GLY A 339 6.86 23.56 5.26
N VAL A 340 6.90 24.82 4.80
CA VAL A 340 7.96 25.77 5.16
C VAL A 340 7.97 26.02 6.66
N TYR A 341 6.81 26.21 7.28
CA TYR A 341 6.69 26.43 8.71
C TYR A 341 7.11 25.21 9.54
N ILE A 342 6.66 24.01 9.16
CA ILE A 342 7.05 22.78 9.86
C ILE A 342 8.56 22.56 9.77
N SER A 343 9.16 22.79 8.59
CA SER A 343 10.60 22.58 8.41
C SER A 343 11.45 23.53 9.24
N GLN A 344 11.00 24.78 9.47
CA GLN A 344 11.65 25.70 10.40
C GLN A 344 11.62 25.16 11.83
N ILE A 345 10.43 24.72 12.31
CA ILE A 345 10.32 24.12 13.65
C ILE A 345 11.20 22.87 13.77
N VAL A 346 11.13 21.98 12.80
CA VAL A 346 11.92 20.74 12.81
C VAL A 346 13.42 21.08 12.80
N GLY A 347 13.85 22.03 11.98
CA GLY A 347 15.25 22.47 11.90
C GLY A 347 15.77 23.11 13.19
N ASP A 348 14.91 23.82 13.92
CA ASP A 348 15.29 24.48 15.19
C ASP A 348 15.41 23.50 16.36
N PHE A 349 14.60 22.43 16.37
CA PHE A 349 14.47 21.53 17.53
C PHE A 349 14.97 20.11 17.30
N LEU A 350 15.09 19.65 16.05
CA LEU A 350 15.42 18.25 15.76
C LEU A 350 16.68 18.15 14.89
N PRO A 351 17.74 17.46 15.37
CA PRO A 351 18.89 17.13 14.52
C PRO A 351 18.45 16.39 13.26
N LEU A 352 19.06 16.72 12.10
CA LEU A 352 18.67 16.17 10.78
C LEU A 352 18.61 14.64 10.76
N TYR A 353 19.57 13.97 11.42
CA TYR A 353 19.65 12.51 11.49
C TYR A 353 18.47 11.85 12.25
N LEU A 354 17.71 12.63 13.04
CA LEU A 354 16.52 12.13 13.74
C LEU A 354 15.24 12.25 12.90
N VAL A 355 15.24 13.00 11.81
CA VAL A 355 14.01 13.25 11.02
C VAL A 355 13.44 11.95 10.45
N ALA A 356 14.26 11.12 9.78
CA ALA A 356 13.80 9.85 9.20
C ALA A 356 13.28 8.86 10.26
N PRO A 357 14.02 8.57 11.37
CA PRO A 357 13.50 7.69 12.41
C PRO A 357 12.22 8.21 13.07
N MET A 358 12.09 9.53 13.26
CA MET A 358 10.86 10.11 13.83
C MET A 358 9.67 10.01 12.86
N ILE A 359 9.87 10.27 11.57
CA ILE A 359 8.85 10.08 10.53
C ILE A 359 8.40 8.61 10.48
N PHE A 360 9.32 7.65 10.58
CA PHE A 360 8.99 6.23 10.65
C PHE A 360 8.08 5.91 11.85
N VAL A 361 8.39 6.43 13.04
CA VAL A 361 7.58 6.22 14.24
C VAL A 361 6.20 6.88 14.11
N VAL A 362 6.15 8.12 13.65
CA VAL A 362 4.88 8.85 13.43
C VAL A 362 4.01 8.11 12.41
N GLY A 363 4.61 7.65 11.31
CA GLY A 363 3.93 6.81 10.33
C GLY A 363 3.37 5.52 10.93
N GLY A 364 4.16 4.87 11.79
CA GLY A 364 3.72 3.69 12.53
C GLY A 364 2.52 3.96 13.44
N ILE A 365 2.52 5.07 14.17
CA ILE A 365 1.41 5.47 15.06
C ILE A 365 0.14 5.77 14.26
N ILE A 366 0.26 6.54 13.17
CA ILE A 366 -0.88 6.88 12.31
C ILE A 366 -1.46 5.59 11.69
N SER A 367 -0.63 4.74 11.12
CA SER A 367 -1.05 3.51 10.47
C SER A 367 -1.66 2.51 11.46
N PHE A 368 -1.07 2.35 12.64
CA PHE A 368 -1.65 1.56 13.72
C PHE A 368 -3.06 2.03 14.10
N SER A 369 -3.26 3.35 14.16
CA SER A 369 -4.51 3.96 14.59
C SER A 369 -5.60 3.91 13.52
N THR A 370 -5.22 3.97 12.23
CA THR A 370 -6.14 3.93 11.08
C THR A 370 -6.40 2.53 10.57
N GLY A 371 -5.46 1.61 10.77
CA GLY A 371 -5.45 0.30 10.15
C GLY A 371 -5.20 0.34 8.64
N THR A 372 -4.49 1.37 8.14
CA THR A 372 -4.19 1.47 6.71
C THR A 372 -2.88 2.18 6.41
N SER A 373 -2.00 1.53 5.67
CA SER A 373 -0.78 2.14 5.14
C SER A 373 -1.09 3.24 4.13
N TRP A 374 -2.11 3.05 3.28
CA TRP A 374 -2.52 4.01 2.25
C TRP A 374 -2.94 5.36 2.84
N GLY A 375 -3.78 5.33 3.88
CA GLY A 375 -4.19 6.54 4.59
C GLY A 375 -3.03 7.26 5.25
N THR A 376 -2.04 6.52 5.73
CA THR A 376 -0.81 7.07 6.30
C THR A 376 0.02 7.79 5.25
N PHE A 377 0.18 7.22 4.06
CA PHE A 377 0.88 7.88 2.94
C PHE A 377 0.16 9.15 2.49
N ALA A 378 -1.19 9.10 2.44
CA ALA A 378 -2.04 10.25 2.11
C ALA A 378 -1.78 11.46 3.01
N ILE A 379 -1.48 11.23 4.28
CA ILE A 379 -1.25 12.28 5.28
C ILE A 379 0.23 12.68 5.31
N LEU A 380 1.14 11.70 5.32
CA LEU A 380 2.55 11.98 5.57
C LEU A 380 3.32 12.46 4.35
N ILE A 381 2.98 12.05 3.14
CA ILE A 381 3.70 12.51 1.94
C ILE A 381 3.50 14.02 1.74
N PRO A 382 2.27 14.59 1.81
CA PRO A 382 2.07 16.04 1.75
C PRO A 382 2.78 16.85 2.85
N ILE A 383 3.08 16.24 3.98
CA ILE A 383 3.84 16.87 5.08
C ILE A 383 5.34 16.69 4.89
N GLY A 384 5.78 15.48 4.54
CA GLY A 384 7.19 15.11 4.47
C GLY A 384 7.92 15.72 3.27
N VAL A 385 7.26 15.82 2.11
CA VAL A 385 7.90 16.37 0.90
C VAL A 385 8.33 17.82 1.06
N PRO A 386 7.52 18.74 1.61
CA PRO A 386 8.00 20.10 1.92
C PRO A 386 9.16 20.13 2.92
N ILE A 387 9.18 19.23 3.90
CA ILE A 387 10.31 19.11 4.84
C ILE A 387 11.60 18.73 4.08
N ILE A 388 11.51 17.77 3.16
CA ILE A 388 12.61 17.37 2.28
C ILE A 388 13.16 18.58 1.53
N GLN A 389 12.28 19.35 0.87
CA GLN A 389 12.66 20.50 0.04
C GLN A 389 13.36 21.61 0.81
N VAL A 390 12.83 21.97 1.99
CA VAL A 390 13.35 23.09 2.77
C VAL A 390 14.62 22.73 3.54
N MET A 391 14.71 21.47 4.02
CA MET A 391 15.87 21.03 4.82
C MET A 391 16.97 20.39 3.98
N GLY A 392 16.79 20.22 2.66
CA GLY A 392 17.76 19.59 1.79
C GLY A 392 18.00 18.11 2.11
N LEU A 393 16.99 17.39 2.63
CA LEU A 393 17.11 15.99 3.01
C LEU A 393 17.06 15.08 1.77
N PRO A 394 17.74 13.90 1.78
CA PRO A 394 17.65 12.95 0.70
C PRO A 394 16.22 12.44 0.50
N PRO A 395 15.55 12.73 -0.63
CA PRO A 395 14.12 12.47 -0.81
C PRO A 395 13.77 10.98 -0.68
N SER A 396 14.57 10.11 -1.27
CA SER A 396 14.36 8.65 -1.23
C SER A 396 14.47 8.07 0.17
N PHE A 397 15.35 8.61 1.01
CA PHE A 397 15.55 8.17 2.39
C PHE A 397 14.35 8.51 3.27
N ILE A 398 13.83 9.74 3.14
CA ILE A 398 12.65 10.19 3.90
C ILE A 398 11.38 9.48 3.39
N LEU A 399 11.23 9.31 2.07
CA LEU A 399 10.12 8.55 1.50
C LEU A 399 10.10 7.12 2.03
N ALA A 400 11.24 6.45 2.08
CA ALA A 400 11.34 5.10 2.64
C ALA A 400 10.89 5.02 4.11
N ALA A 401 11.21 6.05 4.91
CA ALA A 401 10.74 6.14 6.30
C ALA A 401 9.21 6.27 6.40
N ILE A 402 8.59 7.06 5.51
CA ILE A 402 7.12 7.19 5.42
C ILE A 402 6.50 5.84 5.05
N LEU A 403 6.98 5.21 3.97
CA LEU A 403 6.44 3.96 3.46
C LEU A 403 6.62 2.81 4.46
N GLY A 404 7.83 2.67 4.99
CA GLY A 404 8.16 1.67 6.00
C GLY A 404 7.37 1.84 7.29
N GLY A 405 7.19 3.09 7.76
CA GLY A 405 6.39 3.43 8.94
C GLY A 405 4.91 3.06 8.74
N GLY A 406 4.33 3.36 7.58
CA GLY A 406 2.98 2.96 7.24
C GLY A 406 2.78 1.45 7.29
N VAL A 407 3.66 0.66 6.70
CA VAL A 407 3.57 -0.81 6.72
C VAL A 407 3.85 -1.37 8.12
N PHE A 408 4.76 -0.77 8.88
CA PHE A 408 5.03 -1.18 10.26
C PHE A 408 3.78 -1.03 11.16
N GLY A 409 3.12 0.13 11.11
CA GLY A 409 1.92 0.37 11.91
C GLY A 409 0.75 -0.53 11.50
N ASP A 410 0.62 -0.80 10.22
CA ASP A 410 -0.36 -1.70 9.63
C ASP A 410 -0.23 -3.12 10.19
N HIS A 411 0.99 -3.68 10.15
CA HIS A 411 1.30 -5.00 10.73
C HIS A 411 1.10 -5.09 12.26
N CYS A 412 1.09 -3.98 12.97
CA CYS A 412 0.84 -3.95 14.41
C CYS A 412 -0.67 -3.81 14.73
N SER A 413 -1.49 -3.36 13.78
CA SER A 413 -2.84 -2.91 14.02
C SER A 413 -3.87 -4.06 14.00
N PRO A 414 -4.71 -4.19 15.04
CA PRO A 414 -5.81 -5.17 15.03
C PRO A 414 -6.99 -4.76 14.15
N ILE A 415 -6.98 -3.55 13.62
CA ILE A 415 -8.03 -3.02 12.75
C ILE A 415 -7.54 -2.85 11.30
N SER A 416 -6.33 -3.33 11.00
CA SER A 416 -5.76 -3.32 9.65
C SER A 416 -6.57 -4.24 8.73
N ASP A 417 -6.79 -3.76 7.50
CA ASP A 417 -7.46 -4.52 6.45
C ASP A 417 -6.61 -5.73 6.02
N THR A 418 -5.29 -5.58 5.86
CA THR A 418 -4.39 -6.68 5.50
C THR A 418 -4.31 -7.72 6.61
N THR A 419 -4.24 -7.30 7.88
CA THR A 419 -4.25 -8.20 9.04
C THR A 419 -5.56 -8.97 9.16
N ALA A 420 -6.72 -8.30 8.94
CA ALA A 420 -8.02 -8.95 8.94
C ALA A 420 -8.17 -9.97 7.81
N VAL A 421 -7.76 -9.60 6.59
CA VAL A 421 -7.79 -10.50 5.43
C VAL A 421 -6.82 -11.67 5.62
N SER A 422 -5.65 -11.47 6.24
CA SER A 422 -4.69 -12.52 6.56
C SER A 422 -5.26 -13.53 7.56
N ALA A 423 -5.96 -13.05 8.57
CA ALA A 423 -6.65 -13.90 9.53
C ALA A 423 -7.75 -14.77 8.86
N ILE A 424 -8.59 -14.16 8.01
CA ILE A 424 -9.65 -14.85 7.26
C ILE A 424 -9.03 -15.87 6.27
N ALA A 425 -8.06 -15.48 5.47
CA ALA A 425 -7.45 -16.33 4.45
C ALA A 425 -6.74 -17.55 5.04
N SER A 426 -6.06 -17.37 6.17
CA SER A 426 -5.41 -18.46 6.90
C SER A 426 -6.40 -19.30 7.74
N GLY A 427 -7.58 -18.76 8.04
CA GLY A 427 -8.52 -19.34 9.00
C GLY A 427 -8.01 -19.28 10.45
N CYS A 428 -7.26 -18.23 10.78
CA CYS A 428 -6.79 -17.91 12.13
C CYS A 428 -7.74 -16.90 12.78
N ASP A 429 -7.86 -16.95 14.11
CA ASP A 429 -8.53 -15.87 14.86
C ASP A 429 -7.73 -14.56 14.71
N LEU A 430 -8.43 -13.45 14.50
CA LEU A 430 -7.80 -12.14 14.27
C LEU A 430 -6.91 -11.71 15.44
N LEU A 431 -7.39 -11.86 16.67
CA LEU A 431 -6.60 -11.46 17.85
C LEU A 431 -5.43 -12.41 18.11
N GLU A 432 -5.55 -13.70 17.77
CA GLU A 432 -4.44 -14.64 17.80
C GLU A 432 -3.39 -14.25 16.78
N HIS A 433 -3.79 -13.91 15.55
CA HIS A 433 -2.89 -13.42 14.51
C HIS A 433 -2.13 -12.19 14.99
N VAL A 434 -2.82 -11.14 15.46
CA VAL A 434 -2.18 -9.92 15.97
C VAL A 434 -1.22 -10.22 17.12
N LYS A 435 -1.62 -10.99 18.13
CA LYS A 435 -0.78 -11.35 19.28
C LYS A 435 0.49 -12.12 18.87
N THR A 436 0.40 -12.94 17.85
CA THR A 436 1.52 -13.75 17.38
C THR A 436 2.48 -12.99 16.47
N GLN A 437 1.96 -12.03 15.68
CA GLN A 437 2.73 -11.19 14.77
C GLN A 437 3.41 -10.00 15.46
N LEU A 438 2.74 -9.39 16.43
CA LEU A 438 3.18 -8.14 17.07
C LEU A 438 4.64 -8.17 17.58
N PRO A 439 5.14 -9.24 18.24
CA PRO A 439 6.55 -9.29 18.66
C PRO A 439 7.54 -9.22 17.49
N TYR A 440 7.19 -9.78 16.33
CA TYR A 440 8.01 -9.72 15.13
C TYR A 440 8.01 -8.32 14.54
N ALA A 441 6.83 -7.72 14.41
CA ALA A 441 6.68 -6.36 13.90
C ALA A 441 7.43 -5.34 14.77
N LEU A 442 7.28 -5.43 16.11
CA LEU A 442 7.98 -4.53 17.04
C LEU A 442 9.50 -4.73 17.03
N ALA A 443 9.98 -5.97 16.99
CA ALA A 443 11.43 -6.24 16.91
C ALA A 443 12.02 -5.71 15.60
N THR A 444 11.36 -5.98 14.48
CA THR A 444 11.76 -5.48 13.16
C THR A 444 11.67 -3.95 13.10
N GLY A 445 10.61 -3.36 13.67
CA GLY A 445 10.44 -1.91 13.77
C GLY A 445 11.54 -1.23 14.60
N ALA A 446 11.93 -1.82 15.74
CA ALA A 446 13.02 -1.31 16.57
C ALA A 446 14.36 -1.34 15.82
N VAL A 447 14.66 -2.44 15.12
CA VAL A 447 15.88 -2.52 14.29
C VAL A 447 15.83 -1.52 13.14
N THR A 448 14.68 -1.34 12.52
CA THR A 448 14.45 -0.35 11.46
C THR A 448 14.71 1.08 11.95
N PHE A 449 14.20 1.42 13.14
CA PHE A 449 14.45 2.72 13.77
C PHE A 449 15.94 2.97 13.95
N LEU A 450 16.67 1.98 14.47
CA LEU A 450 18.12 2.06 14.65
C LEU A 450 18.85 2.20 13.31
N LEU A 451 18.41 1.50 12.27
CA LEU A 451 19.01 1.63 10.94
C LEU A 451 18.78 3.03 10.35
N TYR A 452 17.57 3.61 10.47
CA TYR A 452 17.34 4.99 10.07
C TYR A 452 18.20 5.97 10.85
N LEU A 453 18.39 5.74 12.16
CA LEU A 453 19.28 6.56 12.99
C LEU A 453 20.74 6.48 12.53
N ILE A 454 21.26 5.27 12.34
CA ILE A 454 22.67 5.04 11.95
C ILE A 454 22.91 5.61 10.55
N VAL A 455 22.05 5.31 9.59
CA VAL A 455 22.20 5.82 8.22
C VAL A 455 22.04 7.34 8.19
N GLY A 456 21.10 7.90 8.95
CA GLY A 456 20.96 9.35 9.10
C GLY A 456 22.22 10.02 9.64
N LEU A 457 22.90 9.43 10.63
CA LEU A 457 24.18 9.91 11.17
C LEU A 457 25.34 9.86 10.14
N ILE A 458 25.24 9.00 9.13
CA ILE A 458 26.29 8.83 8.13
C ILE A 458 26.08 9.78 6.94
N ILE A 459 24.83 9.98 6.53
CA ILE A 459 24.52 10.69 5.27
C ILE A 459 24.05 12.14 5.45
N LEU A 460 23.70 12.55 6.69
CA LEU A 460 23.26 13.89 7.08
C LEU A 460 24.21 14.54 8.09
#